data_09207f0b0db4a89bdc78fd1700941338
#
_entry.id   09207f0b0db4a89bdc78fd1700941338
#
_cell.length_a   1.000
_cell.length_b   1.000
_cell.length_c   1.000
_cell.angle_alpha   90.00
_cell.angle_beta   90.00
_cell.angle_gamma   90.00
#
_symmetry.space_group_name_H-M   'P 1'
#
loop_
_entity.id
_entity.type
_entity.pdbx_description
1 polymer ?
#
loop_
_entity_poly.entity_id
_entity_poly.type
_entity_poly.pdbx_seq_one_letter_code
_entity_poly.pdbx_strand_id
1 'polypeptide(L)'
;MESGLRALLYVSQLAEGLDARAVAQVLAVARLNNAVHRETGVLVFDGEQFCQYVEGETPRIRALLRNLLADPRHENMRILADLPIGARHFQTFRMGYVTVDDVDVLHGLANAQAGEAVARFQQLVASFDVEE
;
A
#
# COMPACT_ATOMS: atom_id res chain seq x y z
N MET A 1 8.54 -9.72 23.74
CA MET A 1 7.20 -9.19 23.43
C MET A 1 7.22 -8.60 22.03
N GLU A 2 6.19 -8.88 21.26
CA GLU A 2 6.09 -8.29 19.93
C GLU A 2 5.98 -6.77 20.03
N SER A 3 6.54 -6.09 19.02
CA SER A 3 6.45 -4.62 18.92
C SER A 3 5.01 -4.12 18.79
N GLY A 4 4.09 -4.99 18.41
CA GLY A 4 2.72 -4.60 18.09
C GLY A 4 2.58 -3.98 16.70
N LEU A 5 3.64 -3.96 15.91
CA LEU A 5 3.62 -3.45 14.54
C LEU A 5 3.23 -4.54 13.55
N ARG A 6 2.55 -4.11 12.49
CA ARG A 6 2.09 -4.98 11.42
C ARG A 6 2.26 -4.31 10.07
N ALA A 7 2.54 -5.10 9.05
CA ALA A 7 2.62 -4.64 7.67
C ALA A 7 1.50 -5.27 6.85
N LEU A 8 0.93 -4.47 5.96
CA LEU A 8 -0.09 -4.88 5.00
C LEU A 8 0.39 -4.50 3.60
N LEU A 9 0.39 -5.47 2.69
CA LEU A 9 0.68 -5.25 1.27
C LEU A 9 -0.48 -5.82 0.46
N TYR A 10 -1.05 -5.00 -0.41
CA TYR A 10 -2.13 -5.45 -1.26
C TYR A 10 -2.01 -4.85 -2.67
N VAL A 11 -2.66 -5.52 -3.62
CA VAL A 11 -2.93 -4.97 -4.95
C VAL A 11 -4.42 -4.86 -5.15
N SER A 12 -4.84 -3.85 -5.90
CA SER A 12 -6.24 -3.68 -6.29
C SER A 12 -6.30 -2.94 -7.61
N GLN A 13 -7.48 -2.93 -8.24
CA GLN A 13 -7.73 -2.18 -9.46
C GLN A 13 -8.53 -0.93 -9.13
N LEU A 14 -8.27 0.15 -9.87
CA LEU A 14 -9.12 1.32 -9.83
C LEU A 14 -10.50 0.94 -10.38
N ALA A 15 -11.56 1.26 -9.64
CA ALA A 15 -12.92 0.91 -10.03
C ALA A 15 -13.26 1.50 -11.41
N GLU A 16 -14.03 0.74 -12.19
CA GLU A 16 -14.44 1.13 -13.53
C GLU A 16 -15.17 2.48 -13.51
N GLY A 17 -14.83 3.34 -14.46
CA GLY A 17 -15.43 4.67 -14.56
C GLY A 17 -14.74 5.75 -13.72
N LEU A 18 -13.77 5.39 -12.89
CA LEU A 18 -12.98 6.34 -12.11
C LEU A 18 -11.71 6.75 -12.88
N ASP A 19 -11.21 7.93 -12.56
CA ASP A 19 -10.05 8.53 -13.24
C ASP A 19 -8.98 9.02 -12.23
N ALA A 20 -8.02 9.80 -12.73
CA ALA A 20 -6.93 10.32 -11.92
C ALA A 20 -7.38 11.14 -10.70
N ARG A 21 -8.58 11.73 -10.72
CA ARG A 21 -9.11 12.48 -9.57
C ARG A 21 -9.40 11.54 -8.41
N ALA A 22 -9.90 10.34 -8.70
CA ALA A 22 -10.12 9.33 -7.67
C ALA A 22 -8.81 8.91 -7.03
N VAL A 23 -7.73 8.75 -7.81
CA VAL A 23 -6.40 8.43 -7.31
C VAL A 23 -5.90 9.52 -6.35
N ALA A 24 -6.05 10.79 -6.74
CA ALA A 24 -5.66 11.91 -5.90
C ALA A 24 -6.44 11.93 -4.58
N GLN A 25 -7.74 11.62 -4.62
CA GLN A 25 -8.58 11.53 -3.41
C GLN A 25 -8.14 10.39 -2.50
N VAL A 26 -7.86 9.22 -3.05
CA VAL A 26 -7.36 8.08 -2.28
C VAL A 26 -6.07 8.45 -1.56
N LEU A 27 -5.15 9.08 -2.27
CA LEU A 27 -3.85 9.48 -1.71
C LEU A 27 -4.01 10.54 -0.61
N ALA A 28 -4.86 11.55 -0.83
CA ALA A 28 -5.09 12.62 0.14
C ALA A 28 -5.69 12.08 1.44
N VAL A 29 -6.69 11.21 1.34
CA VAL A 29 -7.33 10.59 2.52
C VAL A 29 -6.34 9.70 3.24
N ALA A 30 -5.56 8.90 2.50
CA ALA A 30 -4.55 8.02 3.10
C ALA A 30 -3.50 8.82 3.88
N ARG A 31 -2.99 9.92 3.31
CA ARG A 31 -2.01 10.78 3.97
C ARG A 31 -2.54 11.36 5.27
N LEU A 32 -3.79 11.84 5.26
CA LEU A 32 -4.41 12.40 6.44
C LEU A 32 -4.60 11.34 7.53
N ASN A 33 -5.15 10.20 7.19
CA ASN A 33 -5.39 9.11 8.14
C ASN A 33 -4.08 8.54 8.69
N ASN A 34 -3.07 8.38 7.84
CA ASN A 34 -1.77 7.86 8.25
C ASN A 34 -1.08 8.80 9.22
N ALA A 35 -1.19 10.12 9.02
CA ALA A 35 -0.65 11.10 9.95
C ALA A 35 -1.29 10.99 11.33
N VAL A 36 -2.62 10.84 11.39
CA VAL A 36 -3.37 10.73 12.65
C VAL A 36 -3.05 9.42 13.37
N HIS A 37 -2.94 8.31 12.63
CA HIS A 37 -2.79 6.96 13.21
C HIS A 37 -1.35 6.47 13.24
N ARG A 38 -0.39 7.30 12.90
CA ARG A 38 1.05 6.97 12.85
C ARG A 38 1.33 5.78 11.95
N GLU A 39 0.64 5.70 10.85
CA GLU A 39 0.91 4.72 9.81
C GLU A 39 1.88 5.32 8.80
N THR A 40 2.73 4.48 8.23
CA THR A 40 3.70 4.87 7.20
C THR A 40 3.65 3.88 6.05
N GLY A 41 3.98 4.32 4.85
CA GLY A 41 3.96 3.44 3.70
C GLY A 41 4.11 4.13 2.38
N VAL A 42 3.91 3.36 1.31
CA VAL A 42 4.03 3.83 -0.07
C VAL A 42 2.91 3.22 -0.92
N LEU A 43 2.36 4.05 -1.78
CA LEU A 43 1.37 3.66 -2.79
C LEU A 43 2.01 3.74 -4.17
N VAL A 44 1.95 2.64 -4.92
CA VAL A 44 2.39 2.56 -6.31
C VAL A 44 1.17 2.41 -7.20
N PHE A 45 1.11 3.18 -8.27
CA PHE A 45 0.02 3.12 -9.25
C PHE A 45 0.60 3.02 -10.66
N ASP A 46 0.08 2.08 -11.46
CA ASP A 46 0.59 1.82 -12.82
C ASP A 46 -0.37 2.29 -13.93
N GLY A 47 -1.40 3.05 -13.58
CA GLY A 47 -2.44 3.48 -14.50
C GLY A 47 -3.71 2.65 -14.42
N GLU A 48 -3.63 1.44 -13.91
CA GLU A 48 -4.75 0.51 -13.76
C GLU A 48 -4.87 -0.06 -12.36
N GLN A 49 -3.72 -0.42 -11.77
CA GLN A 49 -3.65 -1.10 -10.48
C GLN A 49 -2.94 -0.26 -9.44
N PHE A 50 -3.41 -0.41 -8.22
CA PHE A 50 -2.71 0.07 -7.03
C PHE A 50 -1.95 -1.07 -6.38
N CYS A 51 -0.78 -0.75 -5.82
CA CYS A 51 -0.09 -1.61 -4.87
C CYS A 51 0.29 -0.76 -3.68
N GLN A 52 -0.24 -1.05 -2.52
CA GLN A 52 0.03 -0.28 -1.31
C GLN A 52 0.70 -1.14 -0.27
N TYR A 53 1.77 -0.63 0.31
CA TYR A 53 2.41 -1.16 1.49
C TYR A 53 2.26 -0.17 2.62
N VAL A 54 1.76 -0.63 3.77
CA VAL A 54 1.55 0.23 4.93
C VAL A 54 1.98 -0.48 6.19
N GLU A 55 2.59 0.27 7.11
CA GLU A 55 3.07 -0.20 8.39
C GLU A 55 2.45 0.62 9.50
N GLY A 56 2.09 -0.03 10.59
CA GLY A 56 1.53 0.65 11.74
C GLY A 56 1.21 -0.31 12.87
N GLU A 57 0.56 0.20 13.91
CA GLU A 57 0.12 -0.63 15.02
C GLU A 57 -0.94 -1.62 14.54
N THR A 58 -0.87 -2.85 15.05
CA THR A 58 -1.74 -3.94 14.61
C THR A 58 -3.23 -3.60 14.59
N PRO A 59 -3.82 -3.00 15.64
CA PRO A 59 -5.25 -2.65 15.59
C PRO A 59 -5.59 -1.65 14.49
N ARG A 60 -4.67 -0.71 14.21
CA ARG A 60 -4.86 0.31 13.17
C ARG A 60 -4.79 -0.30 11.78
N ILE A 61 -3.83 -1.19 11.55
CA ILE A 61 -3.71 -1.90 10.27
C ILE A 61 -4.94 -2.77 10.00
N ARG A 62 -5.46 -3.45 11.01
CA ARG A 62 -6.68 -4.24 10.88
C ARG A 62 -7.91 -3.37 10.56
N ALA A 63 -8.03 -2.21 11.19
CA ALA A 63 -9.09 -1.26 10.89
C ALA A 63 -8.96 -0.71 9.46
N LEU A 64 -7.74 -0.39 9.04
CA LEU A 64 -7.47 0.05 7.67
C LEU A 64 -7.89 -1.00 6.64
N LEU A 65 -7.55 -2.25 6.86
CA LEU A 65 -7.94 -3.34 5.96
C LEU A 65 -9.46 -3.44 5.81
N ARG A 66 -10.21 -3.36 6.93
CA ARG A 66 -11.67 -3.36 6.88
C ARG A 66 -12.22 -2.21 6.03
N ASN A 67 -11.64 -1.01 6.20
CA ASN A 67 -12.06 0.16 5.44
C ASN A 67 -11.73 0.03 3.96
N LEU A 68 -10.56 -0.51 3.63
CA LEU A 68 -10.15 -0.74 2.25
C LEU A 68 -11.07 -1.75 1.54
N LEU A 69 -11.43 -2.84 2.21
CA LEU A 69 -12.33 -3.84 1.66
C LEU A 69 -13.73 -3.30 1.39
N ALA A 70 -14.14 -2.28 2.14
CA ALA A 70 -15.43 -1.61 1.97
C ALA A 70 -15.39 -0.42 1.01
N ASP A 71 -14.20 0.02 0.56
CA ASP A 71 -14.04 1.21 -0.27
C ASP A 71 -14.38 0.90 -1.74
N PRO A 72 -15.43 1.54 -2.31
CA PRO A 72 -15.87 1.25 -3.67
C PRO A 72 -14.90 1.75 -4.77
N ARG A 73 -13.87 2.52 -4.41
CA ARG A 73 -12.86 2.97 -5.38
C ARG A 73 -11.89 1.88 -5.77
N HIS A 74 -11.86 0.75 -5.04
CA HIS A 74 -11.03 -0.40 -5.32
C HIS A 74 -11.87 -1.57 -5.79
N GLU A 75 -11.38 -2.27 -6.81
CA GLU A 75 -11.95 -3.54 -7.29
C GLU A 75 -10.88 -4.63 -7.25
N ASN A 76 -11.31 -5.87 -7.14
CA ASN A 76 -10.44 -7.05 -7.22
C ASN A 76 -9.25 -6.98 -6.27
N MET A 77 -9.49 -6.55 -5.03
CA MET A 77 -8.44 -6.45 -4.03
C MET A 77 -7.87 -7.82 -3.67
N ARG A 78 -6.54 -7.92 -3.66
CA ARG A 78 -5.81 -9.11 -3.24
C ARG A 78 -4.81 -8.73 -2.18
N ILE A 79 -4.89 -9.42 -1.05
CA ILE A 79 -3.91 -9.24 0.02
C ILE A 79 -2.70 -10.12 -0.31
N LEU A 80 -1.54 -9.49 -0.50
CA LEU A 80 -0.29 -10.19 -0.79
C LEU A 80 0.47 -10.53 0.50
N ALA A 81 0.39 -9.68 1.50
CA ALA A 81 1.01 -9.92 2.80
C ALA A 81 0.24 -9.19 3.90
N ASP A 82 0.05 -9.86 5.02
CA ASP A 82 -0.54 -9.31 6.24
C ASP A 82 0.18 -10.01 7.38
N LEU A 83 1.23 -9.38 7.93
CA LEU A 83 2.14 -10.06 8.84
C LEU A 83 2.71 -9.11 9.89
N PRO A 84 3.07 -9.63 11.07
CA PRO A 84 3.74 -8.84 12.09
C PRO A 84 5.17 -8.49 11.63
N ILE A 85 5.64 -7.33 12.05
CA ILE A 85 6.99 -6.86 11.78
C ILE A 85 7.67 -6.41 13.07
N GLY A 86 9.00 -6.52 13.12
CA GLY A 86 9.78 -6.11 14.28
C GLY A 86 10.07 -4.62 14.32
N ALA A 87 10.18 -3.98 13.15
CA ALA A 87 10.48 -2.57 13.03
C ALA A 87 9.92 -2.03 11.71
N ARG A 88 9.70 -0.72 11.65
CA ARG A 88 9.25 -0.07 10.42
C ARG A 88 10.38 -0.02 9.39
N HIS A 89 10.06 -0.33 8.15
CA HIS A 89 10.95 -0.12 7.02
C HIS A 89 10.87 1.33 6.52
N PHE A 90 9.64 1.88 6.45
CA PHE A 90 9.40 3.26 6.06
C PHE A 90 9.09 4.08 7.30
N GLN A 91 10.02 4.97 7.70
CA GLN A 91 9.88 5.71 8.96
C GLN A 91 9.31 7.12 8.76
N THR A 92 9.43 7.68 7.56
CA THR A 92 9.10 9.07 7.29
C THR A 92 7.91 9.28 6.36
N PHE A 93 7.62 8.32 5.48
CA PHE A 93 6.54 8.46 4.51
C PHE A 93 5.17 8.22 5.15
N ARG A 94 4.38 9.24 5.32
CA ARG A 94 2.97 9.09 5.73
C ARG A 94 2.18 8.35 4.67
N MET A 95 2.42 8.65 3.40
CA MET A 95 2.06 7.85 2.25
C MET A 95 2.85 8.39 1.06
N GLY A 96 4.00 7.77 0.79
CA GLY A 96 4.78 8.05 -0.41
C GLY A 96 4.02 7.61 -1.64
N TYR A 97 4.24 8.27 -2.77
CA TYR A 97 3.55 7.96 -4.02
C TYR A 97 4.55 7.76 -5.15
N VAL A 98 4.35 6.68 -5.90
CA VAL A 98 5.16 6.33 -7.06
C VAL A 98 4.23 5.94 -8.20
N THR A 99 4.47 6.46 -9.40
CA THR A 99 3.82 5.99 -10.62
C THR A 99 4.80 5.19 -11.44
N VAL A 100 4.33 4.09 -12.02
CA VAL A 100 5.10 3.26 -12.94
C VAL A 100 4.33 3.09 -14.24
N ASP A 101 5.04 3.02 -15.35
CA ASP A 101 4.42 2.89 -16.67
C ASP A 101 4.26 1.44 -17.10
N ASP A 102 4.99 0.51 -16.49
CA ASP A 102 4.99 -0.90 -16.84
C ASP A 102 4.05 -1.68 -15.93
N VAL A 103 2.93 -2.13 -16.46
CA VAL A 103 1.92 -2.90 -15.70
C VAL A 103 2.43 -4.27 -15.24
N ASP A 104 3.47 -4.81 -15.88
CA ASP A 104 4.02 -6.11 -15.49
C ASP A 104 4.73 -6.08 -14.14
N VAL A 105 5.15 -4.90 -13.68
CA VAL A 105 5.83 -4.73 -12.40
C VAL A 105 4.93 -5.18 -11.25
N LEU A 106 3.70 -4.70 -11.19
CA LEU A 106 2.75 -5.07 -10.12
C LEU A 106 2.20 -6.48 -10.31
N HIS A 107 2.03 -6.93 -11.55
CA HIS A 107 1.63 -8.30 -11.84
C HIS A 107 2.63 -9.31 -11.28
N GLY A 108 3.92 -9.03 -11.40
CA GLY A 108 4.98 -9.89 -10.86
C GLY A 108 4.92 -10.04 -9.35
N LEU A 109 4.56 -8.97 -8.63
CA LEU A 109 4.40 -9.02 -7.18
C LEU A 109 3.26 -9.93 -6.76
N ALA A 110 2.17 -9.94 -7.52
CA ALA A 110 0.96 -10.71 -7.18
C ALA A 110 1.19 -12.22 -7.15
N ASN A 111 2.26 -12.72 -7.80
CA ASN A 111 2.58 -14.15 -7.85
C ASN A 111 3.60 -14.58 -6.80
N ALA A 112 4.14 -13.65 -6.01
CA ALA A 112 5.11 -13.96 -4.98
C ALA A 112 4.43 -14.37 -3.68
N GLN A 113 5.14 -15.12 -2.85
CA GLN A 113 4.69 -15.43 -1.49
C GLN A 113 4.84 -14.20 -0.59
N ALA A 114 4.12 -14.16 0.54
CA ALA A 114 3.98 -12.96 1.36
C ALA A 114 5.30 -12.27 1.71
N GLY A 115 6.26 -12.99 2.29
CA GLY A 115 7.55 -12.39 2.65
C GLY A 115 8.36 -11.94 1.44
N GLU A 116 8.31 -12.69 0.36
CA GLU A 116 8.97 -12.36 -0.90
C GLU A 116 8.31 -11.14 -1.56
N ALA A 117 6.99 -11.05 -1.53
CA ALA A 117 6.26 -9.90 -2.08
C ALA A 117 6.66 -8.62 -1.38
N VAL A 118 6.75 -8.63 -0.05
CA VAL A 118 7.21 -7.48 0.75
C VAL A 118 8.62 -7.09 0.35
N ALA A 119 9.55 -8.05 0.29
CA ALA A 119 10.94 -7.77 -0.08
C ALA A 119 11.06 -7.19 -1.49
N ARG A 120 10.33 -7.74 -2.45
CA ARG A 120 10.31 -7.22 -3.83
C ARG A 120 9.72 -5.82 -3.91
N PHE A 121 8.68 -5.55 -3.15
CA PHE A 121 8.08 -4.21 -3.08
C PHE A 121 9.07 -3.19 -2.53
N GLN A 122 9.76 -3.52 -1.46
CA GLN A 122 10.77 -2.65 -0.87
C GLN A 122 11.91 -2.36 -1.84
N GLN A 123 12.36 -3.36 -2.60
CA GLN A 123 13.39 -3.18 -3.64
C GLN A 123 12.89 -2.31 -4.79
N LEU A 124 11.65 -2.51 -5.20
CA LEU A 124 11.03 -1.70 -6.26
C LEU A 124 11.00 -0.23 -5.86
N VAL A 125 10.52 0.08 -4.66
CA VAL A 125 10.40 1.45 -4.16
C VAL A 125 11.78 2.10 -4.05
N ALA A 126 12.81 1.36 -3.64
CA ALA A 126 14.16 1.88 -3.52
C ALA A 126 14.76 2.35 -4.87
N SER A 127 14.22 1.85 -5.98
CA SER A 127 14.69 2.23 -7.33
C SER A 127 13.99 3.47 -7.90
N PHE A 128 12.99 4.03 -7.21
CA PHE A 128 12.22 5.18 -7.67
C PHE A 128 12.34 6.36 -6.72
N ASP A 129 12.12 7.56 -7.26
CA ASP A 129 11.92 8.75 -6.45
C ASP A 129 10.50 8.76 -5.90
N VAL A 130 10.38 8.69 -4.59
CA VAL A 130 9.08 8.64 -3.92
C VAL A 130 8.59 10.06 -3.65
N GLU A 131 7.41 10.38 -4.13
CA GLU A 131 6.75 11.66 -3.87
C GLU A 131 6.02 11.59 -2.53
N GLU A 132 6.34 12.47 -1.63
CA GLU A 132 5.67 12.58 -0.34
C GLU A 132 4.46 13.50 -0.39
#